data_97ebb7abb21a1a5fdbd01525c6e79827
#
_entry.id   97ebb7abb21a1a5fdbd01525c6e79827
#
_cell.length_a   1.000
_cell.length_b   1.000
_cell.length_c   1.000
_cell.angle_alpha   90.00
_cell.angle_beta   90.00
_cell.angle_gamma   90.00
#
_symmetry.space_group_name_H-M   'P 1'
#
loop_
_entity.id
_entity.type
_entity.pdbx_description
1 polymer ?
#
loop_
_entity_poly.entity_id
_entity_poly.type
_entity_poly.pdbx_seq_one_letter_code
_entity_poly.pdbx_strand_id
1 'polypeptide(L)'
;MKRAPVFSLCLLSFLFFLGSAPALAQQDFGEVAFANSGPPAAQADFLLGLAQLHDFEYDGAAEHFRKAQQIAPDFALAYWGEAMTKNHAVWHEEDVSAAREILNRLAPTLETRLAKAPTEREKLYLRSVEVLFGDGTKEERDRRYESVLAELHSRFPDDVDGAAFYALAILGTAEHGRDFATYMRAAAVLEEAFPQHPRHPGVVHYMIHSYDDSVHAPLGLRAARIYSKVAPDAAHAQHMTSHIFLSLGMWDDVVKANETAITVVNRSREKMGRGPAWCGHINEWLEYGYLQQGRIENARRIVDGCRQMAEKAAAAASDPKSPAHTAMSGMMMSGMTPAMMLAGSYAEMRAQFLVNAQLWNDDAVRWTLPPGDSPFAQLTFDYTNALAALHRGDFAGARELTPRVESDGLRAIAWIKNHKIEDPGMSEQAPIFNAQLRALLISAEGKTQEAVTELQRVAAKEHALPLEFGPPAIEKPTDELVGELLLQLHRSSEAREAFQTALTRTPGRKLVVEALARTDKELAAAKEGVKPPSIGNPPHKP
;
A
#
# COMPACT_ATOMS: atom_id res chain seq x y z
N MET A 1 -35.37 92.51 -8.79
CA MET A 1 -34.83 91.36 -9.42
C MET A 1 -33.62 90.86 -8.60
N LYS A 2 -33.81 89.87 -7.77
CA LYS A 2 -32.74 89.35 -6.90
C LYS A 2 -32.55 87.89 -7.26
N ARG A 3 -31.33 87.52 -7.72
CA ARG A 3 -30.93 86.13 -8.05
C ARG A 3 -30.56 85.42 -6.74
N ALA A 4 -31.12 84.23 -6.51
CA ALA A 4 -30.71 83.29 -5.44
C ALA A 4 -29.60 82.37 -5.94
N PRO A 5 -28.64 81.99 -5.10
CA PRO A 5 -27.59 81.05 -5.44
C PRO A 5 -28.06 79.59 -5.27
N VAL A 6 -27.71 78.77 -6.26
CA VAL A 6 -27.90 77.30 -6.24
C VAL A 6 -26.74 76.70 -5.48
N PHE A 7 -27.02 75.99 -4.37
CA PHE A 7 -26.05 75.14 -3.64
C PHE A 7 -26.06 73.76 -4.31
N SER A 8 -24.92 73.37 -4.89
CA SER A 8 -24.69 72.05 -5.47
C SER A 8 -24.16 71.15 -4.34
N LEU A 9 -24.95 70.12 -3.96
CA LEU A 9 -24.60 69.13 -2.96
C LEU A 9 -23.87 67.98 -3.63
N CYS A 10 -22.53 67.93 -3.49
CA CYS A 10 -21.74 66.75 -3.91
C CYS A 10 -21.92 65.60 -2.92
N LEU A 11 -22.67 64.56 -3.31
CA LEU A 11 -22.73 63.29 -2.56
C LEU A 11 -21.47 62.46 -2.91
N LEU A 12 -20.51 62.38 -1.95
CA LEU A 12 -19.41 61.41 -2.00
C LEU A 12 -19.95 60.02 -1.65
N SER A 13 -20.15 59.14 -2.64
CA SER A 13 -20.44 57.74 -2.42
C SER A 13 -19.13 57.00 -2.07
N PHE A 14 -18.96 56.64 -0.79
CA PHE A 14 -17.92 55.74 -0.31
C PHE A 14 -18.35 54.31 -0.70
N LEU A 15 -17.78 53.76 -1.79
CA LEU A 15 -17.85 52.33 -2.10
C LEU A 15 -16.94 51.57 -1.13
N PHE A 16 -17.54 50.91 -0.13
CA PHE A 16 -16.87 49.90 0.65
C PHE A 16 -16.62 48.66 -0.25
N PHE A 17 -15.40 48.52 -0.73
CA PHE A 17 -14.92 47.26 -1.25
C PHE A 17 -14.75 46.32 -0.03
N LEU A 18 -15.77 45.53 0.26
CA LEU A 18 -15.60 44.30 1.07
C LEU A 18 -14.73 43.34 0.26
N GLY A 19 -13.43 43.40 0.47
CA GLY A 19 -12.50 42.40 0.00
C GLY A 19 -12.90 41.08 0.64
N SER A 20 -13.55 40.20 -0.14
CA SER A 20 -13.72 38.80 0.24
C SER A 20 -12.32 38.22 0.39
N ALA A 21 -11.87 37.97 1.61
CA ALA A 21 -10.72 37.11 1.82
C ALA A 21 -11.00 35.80 1.09
N PRO A 22 -10.03 35.26 0.33
CA PRO A 22 -10.23 33.94 -0.27
C PRO A 22 -10.55 32.97 0.88
N ALA A 23 -11.75 32.40 0.90
CA ALA A 23 -12.07 31.28 1.74
C ALA A 23 -11.02 30.21 1.41
N LEU A 24 -10.20 29.83 2.37
CA LEU A 24 -9.35 28.64 2.24
C LEU A 24 -10.29 27.51 1.83
N ALA A 25 -10.06 26.95 0.65
CA ALA A 25 -10.87 25.82 0.18
C ALA A 25 -10.85 24.75 1.27
N GLN A 26 -12.03 24.41 1.78
CA GLN A 26 -12.18 23.36 2.76
C GLN A 26 -11.70 22.06 2.13
N GLN A 27 -10.86 21.30 2.83
CA GLN A 27 -10.36 20.01 2.35
C GLN A 27 -11.54 19.04 2.20
N ASP A 28 -11.55 18.30 1.09
CA ASP A 28 -12.62 17.37 0.73
C ASP A 28 -12.13 15.91 0.90
N PHE A 29 -12.63 15.26 1.96
CA PHE A 29 -12.39 13.86 2.31
C PHE A 29 -13.64 12.99 2.07
N GLY A 30 -14.60 13.46 1.28
CA GLY A 30 -15.86 12.77 1.01
C GLY A 30 -17.01 13.18 1.92
N GLU A 31 -18.18 12.65 1.61
CA GLU A 31 -19.44 12.99 2.28
C GLU A 31 -19.80 11.90 3.30
N VAL A 32 -19.86 12.27 4.57
CA VAL A 32 -20.35 11.42 5.66
C VAL A 32 -21.53 12.10 6.33
N ALA A 33 -22.58 11.35 6.59
CA ALA A 33 -23.80 11.80 7.27
C ALA A 33 -24.09 10.88 8.45
N PHE A 34 -23.47 11.17 9.59
CA PHE A 34 -23.51 10.32 10.77
C PHE A 34 -24.37 10.95 11.87
N ALA A 35 -25.58 10.43 12.07
CA ALA A 35 -26.45 10.87 13.15
C ALA A 35 -25.84 10.50 14.52
N ASN A 36 -25.68 11.47 15.41
CA ASN A 36 -25.06 11.26 16.71
C ASN A 36 -25.57 12.28 17.76
N SER A 37 -25.26 12.04 19.03
CA SER A 37 -25.69 12.87 20.17
C SER A 37 -24.75 14.04 20.48
N GLY A 38 -23.68 14.22 19.74
CA GLY A 38 -22.74 15.33 19.93
C GLY A 38 -23.40 16.69 19.70
N PRO A 39 -23.00 17.74 20.44
CA PRO A 39 -23.57 19.07 20.28
C PRO A 39 -23.21 19.67 18.90
N PRO A 40 -24.03 20.59 18.36
CA PRO A 40 -23.79 21.20 17.05
C PRO A 40 -22.39 21.79 16.87
N ALA A 41 -21.80 22.34 17.93
CA ALA A 41 -20.46 22.94 17.90
C ALA A 41 -19.34 21.92 17.63
N ALA A 42 -19.52 20.64 17.97
CA ALA A 42 -18.54 19.57 17.77
C ALA A 42 -18.71 18.82 16.44
N GLN A 43 -19.83 19.04 15.72
CA GLN A 43 -20.18 18.23 14.56
C GLN A 43 -19.19 18.39 13.41
N ALA A 44 -18.72 19.60 13.11
CA ALA A 44 -17.80 19.84 12.00
C ALA A 44 -16.49 19.05 12.15
N ASP A 45 -15.88 19.09 13.35
CA ASP A 45 -14.67 18.33 13.63
C ASP A 45 -14.94 16.83 13.68
N PHE A 46 -16.04 16.39 14.30
CA PHE A 46 -16.38 14.97 14.38
C PHE A 46 -16.56 14.35 12.98
N LEU A 47 -17.37 14.98 12.11
CA LEU A 47 -17.65 14.46 10.78
C LEU A 47 -16.41 14.50 9.87
N LEU A 48 -15.57 15.53 9.98
CA LEU A 48 -14.31 15.59 9.25
C LEU A 48 -13.34 14.50 9.71
N GLY A 49 -13.24 14.28 11.04
CA GLY A 49 -12.48 13.17 11.59
C GLY A 49 -12.99 11.80 11.11
N LEU A 50 -14.31 11.63 11.00
CA LEU A 50 -14.91 10.39 10.50
C LEU A 50 -14.62 10.15 9.01
N ALA A 51 -14.72 11.18 8.17
CA ALA A 51 -14.36 11.07 6.75
C ALA A 51 -12.89 10.69 6.59
N GLN A 52 -11.98 11.37 7.31
CA GLN A 52 -10.55 11.04 7.32
C GLN A 52 -10.26 9.63 7.86
N LEU A 53 -11.02 9.15 8.85
CA LEU A 53 -10.89 7.78 9.36
C LEU A 53 -11.24 6.75 8.28
N HIS A 54 -12.30 6.99 7.50
CA HIS A 54 -12.64 6.14 6.35
C HIS A 54 -11.60 6.17 5.24
N ASP A 55 -10.87 7.28 5.10
CA ASP A 55 -9.78 7.43 4.12
C ASP A 55 -8.41 6.97 4.65
N PHE A 56 -8.36 6.41 5.88
CA PHE A 56 -7.13 6.01 6.57
C PHE A 56 -6.12 7.17 6.78
N GLU A 57 -6.60 8.41 6.78
CA GLU A 57 -5.83 9.61 7.15
C GLU A 57 -5.81 9.75 8.70
N TYR A 58 -5.26 8.72 9.37
CA TYR A 58 -5.38 8.50 10.82
C TYR A 58 -4.92 9.66 11.69
N ASP A 59 -3.81 10.33 11.35
CA ASP A 59 -3.28 11.45 12.12
C ASP A 59 -4.23 12.66 12.11
N GLY A 60 -4.76 12.98 10.93
CA GLY A 60 -5.75 14.04 10.74
C GLY A 60 -7.07 13.71 11.46
N ALA A 61 -7.54 12.48 11.32
CA ALA A 61 -8.74 11.99 12.01
C ALA A 61 -8.61 12.13 13.53
N ALA A 62 -7.48 11.67 14.11
CA ALA A 62 -7.22 11.78 15.54
C ALA A 62 -7.20 13.25 16.03
N GLU A 63 -6.63 14.17 15.23
CA GLU A 63 -6.63 15.59 15.55
C GLU A 63 -8.05 16.16 15.63
N HIS A 64 -8.89 15.85 14.65
CA HIS A 64 -10.27 16.34 14.59
C HIS A 64 -11.15 15.71 15.66
N PHE A 65 -11.03 14.42 15.97
CA PHE A 65 -11.73 13.81 17.09
C PHE A 65 -11.32 14.44 18.43
N ARG A 66 -10.05 14.77 18.65
CA ARG A 66 -9.59 15.48 19.86
C ARG A 66 -10.16 16.89 19.96
N LYS A 67 -10.31 17.62 18.84
CA LYS A 67 -10.99 18.92 18.83
C LYS A 67 -12.47 18.77 19.25
N ALA A 68 -13.16 17.74 18.71
CA ALA A 68 -14.53 17.45 19.13
C ALA A 68 -14.65 17.11 20.62
N GLN A 69 -13.69 16.36 21.20
CA GLN A 69 -13.60 16.08 22.64
C GLN A 69 -13.36 17.35 23.47
N GLN A 70 -12.52 18.28 23.00
CA GLN A 70 -12.27 19.56 23.69
C GLN A 70 -13.52 20.42 23.74
N ILE A 71 -14.34 20.41 22.68
CA ILE A 71 -15.61 21.15 22.62
C ILE A 71 -16.66 20.46 23.49
N ALA A 72 -16.71 19.13 23.49
CA ALA A 72 -17.70 18.32 24.18
C ALA A 72 -17.04 17.13 24.90
N PRO A 73 -16.53 17.31 26.13
CA PRO A 73 -15.79 16.25 26.85
C PRO A 73 -16.58 14.98 27.16
N ASP A 74 -17.91 15.03 27.10
CA ASP A 74 -18.80 13.87 27.30
C ASP A 74 -19.28 13.24 25.99
N PHE A 75 -18.81 13.71 24.84
CA PHE A 75 -19.20 13.17 23.53
C PHE A 75 -18.49 11.84 23.27
N ALA A 76 -19.11 10.73 23.66
CA ALA A 76 -18.53 9.39 23.66
C ALA A 76 -17.99 8.95 22.29
N LEU A 77 -18.69 9.28 21.19
CA LEU A 77 -18.27 8.88 19.84
C LEU A 77 -17.01 9.60 19.35
N ALA A 78 -16.68 10.78 19.88
CA ALA A 78 -15.40 11.42 19.57
C ALA A 78 -14.20 10.63 20.14
N TYR A 79 -14.38 9.96 21.29
CA TYR A 79 -13.37 9.05 21.84
C TYR A 79 -13.34 7.71 21.12
N TRP A 80 -14.50 7.18 20.71
CA TRP A 80 -14.58 6.03 19.83
C TRP A 80 -13.80 6.27 18.54
N GLY A 81 -14.04 7.40 17.86
CA GLY A 81 -13.37 7.74 16.61
C GLY A 81 -11.85 7.88 16.77
N GLU A 82 -11.38 8.56 17.84
CA GLU A 82 -9.95 8.65 18.12
C GLU A 82 -9.34 7.27 18.44
N ALA A 83 -10.03 6.42 19.20
CA ALA A 83 -9.56 5.05 19.47
C ALA A 83 -9.46 4.22 18.18
N MET A 84 -10.42 4.37 17.25
CA MET A 84 -10.37 3.70 15.95
C MET A 84 -9.14 4.06 15.12
N THR A 85 -8.55 5.25 15.30
CA THR A 85 -7.28 5.61 14.62
C THR A 85 -6.09 4.79 15.09
N LYS A 86 -6.26 3.92 16.09
CA LYS A 86 -5.22 3.01 16.62
C LYS A 86 -5.38 1.59 16.12
N ASN A 87 -6.31 1.33 15.21
CA ASN A 87 -6.50 0.05 14.54
C ASN A 87 -6.33 0.21 13.04
N HIS A 88 -5.32 -0.42 12.48
CA HIS A 88 -5.04 -0.46 11.05
C HIS A 88 -5.41 -1.86 10.53
N ALA A 89 -6.70 -2.14 10.44
CA ALA A 89 -7.27 -3.48 10.26
C ALA A 89 -6.69 -4.24 9.05
N VAL A 90 -6.44 -3.58 7.92
CA VAL A 90 -5.93 -4.20 6.68
C VAL A 90 -4.46 -4.61 6.81
N TRP A 91 -3.70 -3.93 7.67
CA TRP A 91 -2.28 -4.24 7.96
C TRP A 91 -2.09 -5.06 9.23
N HIS A 92 -3.19 -5.46 9.89
CA HIS A 92 -3.19 -6.18 11.16
C HIS A 92 -2.38 -5.49 12.27
N GLU A 93 -2.27 -4.16 12.21
CA GLU A 93 -1.53 -3.34 13.18
C GLU A 93 -2.48 -2.63 14.15
N GLU A 94 -2.09 -2.56 15.42
CA GLU A 94 -2.87 -1.90 16.46
C GLU A 94 -1.99 -1.34 17.58
N ASP A 95 -2.41 -0.23 18.19
CA ASP A 95 -1.85 0.26 19.45
C ASP A 95 -2.90 0.19 20.57
N VAL A 96 -3.00 -0.99 21.18
CA VAL A 96 -3.94 -1.28 22.27
C VAL A 96 -3.73 -0.35 23.45
N SER A 97 -2.48 -0.02 23.78
CA SER A 97 -2.17 0.86 24.92
C SER A 97 -2.71 2.27 24.71
N ALA A 98 -2.39 2.87 23.56
CA ALA A 98 -2.87 4.22 23.22
C ALA A 98 -4.41 4.26 23.11
N ALA A 99 -5.04 3.22 22.53
CA ALA A 99 -6.50 3.16 22.44
C ALA A 99 -7.16 3.10 23.83
N ARG A 100 -6.63 2.28 24.73
CA ARG A 100 -7.12 2.21 26.13
C ARG A 100 -6.94 3.52 26.87
N GLU A 101 -5.83 4.23 26.68
CA GLU A 101 -5.62 5.56 27.27
C GLU A 101 -6.68 6.57 26.76
N ILE A 102 -7.00 6.52 25.45
CA ILE A 102 -8.06 7.35 24.87
C ILE A 102 -9.40 7.07 25.54
N LEU A 103 -9.79 5.81 25.64
CA LEU A 103 -11.06 5.40 26.25
C LEU A 103 -11.12 5.77 27.75
N ASN A 104 -10.02 5.63 28.47
CA ASN A 104 -9.92 6.02 29.89
C ASN A 104 -10.07 7.53 30.12
N ARG A 105 -9.73 8.38 29.14
CA ARG A 105 -10.01 9.83 29.23
C ARG A 105 -11.51 10.13 29.19
N LEU A 106 -12.33 9.32 28.53
CA LEU A 106 -13.78 9.48 28.56
C LEU A 106 -14.36 9.14 29.93
N ALA A 107 -14.03 7.96 30.47
CA ALA A 107 -14.38 7.54 31.82
C ALA A 107 -13.60 6.26 32.21
N PRO A 108 -13.41 5.98 33.52
CA PRO A 108 -12.52 4.92 33.97
C PRO A 108 -13.02 3.50 33.74
N THR A 109 -14.33 3.28 33.60
CA THR A 109 -14.92 1.94 33.46
C THR A 109 -15.81 1.84 32.25
N LEU A 110 -15.97 0.63 31.69
CA LEU A 110 -16.87 0.35 30.58
C LEU A 110 -18.29 0.85 30.86
N GLU A 111 -18.82 0.57 32.05
CA GLU A 111 -20.18 0.99 32.45
C GLU A 111 -20.34 2.51 32.40
N THR A 112 -19.38 3.25 32.96
CA THR A 112 -19.42 4.71 32.97
C THR A 112 -19.20 5.32 31.59
N ARG A 113 -18.45 4.67 30.71
CA ARG A 113 -18.30 5.08 29.33
C ARG A 113 -19.58 4.85 28.53
N LEU A 114 -20.20 3.67 28.65
CA LEU A 114 -21.47 3.35 27.98
C LEU A 114 -22.63 4.25 28.45
N ALA A 115 -22.62 4.72 29.70
CA ALA A 115 -23.61 5.65 30.21
C ALA A 115 -23.56 7.03 29.51
N LYS A 116 -22.42 7.39 28.88
CA LYS A 116 -22.25 8.62 28.09
C LYS A 116 -22.73 8.50 26.64
N ALA A 117 -23.04 7.29 26.18
CA ALA A 117 -23.64 7.02 24.87
C ALA A 117 -25.17 6.90 25.04
N PRO A 118 -25.98 7.91 24.64
CA PRO A 118 -27.40 7.95 25.00
C PRO A 118 -28.29 7.01 24.17
N THR A 119 -27.83 6.56 22.99
CA THR A 119 -28.59 5.67 22.11
C THR A 119 -27.99 4.28 22.06
N GLU A 120 -28.80 3.26 21.77
CA GLU A 120 -28.32 1.89 21.62
C GLU A 120 -27.33 1.76 20.44
N ARG A 121 -27.54 2.53 19.37
CA ARG A 121 -26.63 2.60 18.24
C ARG A 121 -25.24 3.10 18.67
N GLU A 122 -25.18 4.21 19.40
CA GLU A 122 -23.92 4.76 19.90
C GLU A 122 -23.21 3.85 20.91
N LYS A 123 -24.00 3.15 21.75
CA LYS A 123 -23.46 2.13 22.66
C LYS A 123 -22.80 0.97 21.91
N LEU A 124 -23.33 0.57 20.76
CA LEU A 124 -22.73 -0.49 19.95
C LEU A 124 -21.42 -0.02 19.33
N TYR A 125 -21.33 1.21 18.79
CA TYR A 125 -20.08 1.79 18.34
C TYR A 125 -19.03 1.83 19.47
N LEU A 126 -19.40 2.31 20.64
CA LEU A 126 -18.48 2.36 21.77
C LEU A 126 -18.08 0.95 22.24
N ARG A 127 -19.02 0.01 22.30
CA ARG A 127 -18.74 -1.40 22.63
C ARG A 127 -17.79 -2.04 21.64
N SER A 128 -17.84 -1.68 20.35
CA SER A 128 -16.96 -2.23 19.34
C SER A 128 -15.49 -1.97 19.67
N VAL A 129 -15.11 -0.76 20.05
CA VAL A 129 -13.71 -0.45 20.43
C VAL A 129 -13.34 -1.02 21.81
N GLU A 130 -14.32 -1.20 22.70
CA GLU A 130 -14.06 -1.85 24.00
C GLU A 130 -13.69 -3.33 23.85
N VAL A 131 -14.27 -4.04 22.90
CA VAL A 131 -13.89 -5.44 22.62
C VAL A 131 -12.65 -5.53 21.76
N LEU A 132 -12.47 -4.60 20.80
CA LEU A 132 -11.31 -4.54 19.92
C LEU A 132 -10.01 -4.33 20.69
N PHE A 133 -10.03 -3.43 21.68
CA PHE A 133 -8.89 -3.13 22.54
C PHE A 133 -8.99 -3.76 23.93
N GLY A 134 -9.87 -4.76 24.08
CA GLY A 134 -10.07 -5.51 25.33
C GLY A 134 -9.03 -6.57 25.57
N ASP A 135 -9.36 -7.56 26.40
CA ASP A 135 -8.47 -8.67 26.74
C ASP A 135 -8.57 -9.81 25.71
N GLY A 136 -7.54 -10.62 25.62
CA GLY A 136 -7.44 -11.77 24.70
C GLY A 136 -6.40 -11.56 23.61
N THR A 137 -6.23 -12.57 22.75
CA THR A 137 -5.38 -12.46 21.55
C THR A 137 -5.99 -11.50 20.55
N LYS A 138 -5.19 -10.99 19.60
CA LYS A 138 -5.69 -10.13 18.53
C LYS A 138 -6.83 -10.82 17.77
N GLU A 139 -6.62 -12.07 17.35
CA GLU A 139 -7.63 -12.88 16.66
C GLU A 139 -8.96 -12.97 17.41
N GLU A 140 -8.92 -13.21 18.73
CA GLU A 140 -10.14 -13.25 19.56
C GLU A 140 -10.84 -11.89 19.65
N ARG A 141 -10.06 -10.79 19.68
CA ARG A 141 -10.60 -9.43 19.73
C ARG A 141 -11.20 -9.02 18.41
N ASP A 142 -10.54 -9.30 17.29
CA ASP A 142 -11.02 -9.00 15.94
C ASP A 142 -12.35 -9.74 15.64
N ARG A 143 -12.46 -11.01 16.02
CA ARG A 143 -13.72 -11.77 15.89
C ARG A 143 -14.85 -11.20 16.76
N ARG A 144 -14.54 -10.75 17.97
CA ARG A 144 -15.54 -10.09 18.83
C ARG A 144 -15.94 -8.72 18.27
N TYR A 145 -14.99 -7.98 17.73
CA TYR A 145 -15.22 -6.71 17.05
C TYR A 145 -16.15 -6.91 15.83
N GLU A 146 -15.84 -7.87 14.96
CA GLU A 146 -16.73 -8.27 13.86
C GLU A 146 -18.13 -8.60 14.35
N SER A 147 -18.26 -9.39 15.41
CA SER A 147 -19.55 -9.78 15.97
C SER A 147 -20.39 -8.59 16.47
N VAL A 148 -19.77 -7.62 17.14
CA VAL A 148 -20.46 -6.39 17.60
C VAL A 148 -20.91 -5.54 16.41
N LEU A 149 -20.11 -5.43 15.37
CA LEU A 149 -20.49 -4.68 14.16
C LEU A 149 -21.53 -5.42 13.32
N ALA A 150 -21.54 -6.74 13.32
CA ALA A 150 -22.62 -7.53 12.74
C ALA A 150 -23.96 -7.26 13.47
N GLU A 151 -23.95 -7.18 14.83
CA GLU A 151 -25.12 -6.78 15.61
C GLU A 151 -25.56 -5.36 15.25
N LEU A 152 -24.61 -4.41 15.16
CA LEU A 152 -24.90 -3.03 14.76
C LEU A 152 -25.57 -2.98 13.39
N HIS A 153 -24.97 -3.61 12.38
CA HIS A 153 -25.51 -3.64 11.02
C HIS A 153 -26.90 -4.30 10.95
N SER A 154 -27.10 -5.41 11.67
CA SER A 154 -28.40 -6.10 11.71
C SER A 154 -29.50 -5.26 12.36
N ARG A 155 -29.19 -4.52 13.44
CA ARG A 155 -30.17 -3.70 14.17
C ARG A 155 -30.43 -2.34 13.52
N PHE A 156 -29.46 -1.83 12.77
CA PHE A 156 -29.48 -0.52 12.12
C PHE A 156 -29.07 -0.64 10.65
N PRO A 157 -29.86 -1.31 9.81
CA PRO A 157 -29.49 -1.62 8.42
C PRO A 157 -29.31 -0.38 7.53
N ASP A 158 -29.91 0.75 7.90
CA ASP A 158 -29.76 2.03 7.18
C ASP A 158 -28.50 2.80 7.61
N ASP A 159 -27.70 2.26 8.53
CA ASP A 159 -26.46 2.86 9.00
C ASP A 159 -25.30 2.49 8.05
N VAL A 160 -25.03 3.38 7.08
CA VAL A 160 -24.00 3.15 6.07
C VAL A 160 -22.59 3.07 6.68
N ASP A 161 -22.28 3.90 7.71
CA ASP A 161 -21.01 3.82 8.41
C ASP A 161 -20.88 2.48 9.16
N GLY A 162 -21.97 2.03 9.79
CA GLY A 162 -22.05 0.71 10.43
C GLY A 162 -21.79 -0.44 9.45
N ALA A 163 -22.38 -0.38 8.25
CA ALA A 163 -22.12 -1.34 7.19
C ALA A 163 -20.66 -1.29 6.71
N ALA A 164 -20.09 -0.09 6.50
CA ALA A 164 -18.70 0.09 6.08
C ALA A 164 -17.71 -0.44 7.12
N PHE A 165 -17.86 -0.09 8.40
CA PHE A 165 -17.00 -0.61 9.47
C PHE A 165 -17.19 -2.12 9.69
N TYR A 166 -18.40 -2.66 9.49
CA TYR A 166 -18.61 -4.11 9.54
C TYR A 166 -17.84 -4.83 8.43
N ALA A 167 -17.90 -4.31 7.21
CA ALA A 167 -17.09 -4.86 6.11
C ALA A 167 -15.58 -4.78 6.39
N LEU A 168 -15.10 -3.64 6.93
CA LEU A 168 -13.70 -3.50 7.34
C LEU A 168 -13.32 -4.47 8.46
N ALA A 169 -14.22 -4.71 9.42
CA ALA A 169 -13.98 -5.69 10.47
C ALA A 169 -13.87 -7.12 9.91
N ILE A 170 -14.70 -7.48 8.93
CA ILE A 170 -14.59 -8.77 8.22
C ILE A 170 -13.22 -8.89 7.57
N LEU A 171 -12.74 -7.85 6.84
CA LEU A 171 -11.40 -7.86 6.23
C LEU A 171 -10.30 -8.06 7.27
N GLY A 172 -10.42 -7.43 8.45
CA GLY A 172 -9.48 -7.54 9.55
C GLY A 172 -9.39 -8.94 10.16
N THR A 173 -10.32 -9.86 9.88
CA THR A 173 -10.25 -11.26 10.35
C THR A 173 -9.45 -12.19 9.43
N ALA A 174 -8.92 -11.69 8.31
CA ALA A 174 -8.12 -12.47 7.36
C ALA A 174 -6.62 -12.49 7.76
N GLU A 175 -6.29 -12.97 8.95
CA GLU A 175 -4.97 -12.89 9.58
C GLU A 175 -3.85 -13.61 8.83
N HIS A 176 -4.18 -14.62 8.02
CA HIS A 176 -3.20 -15.46 7.32
C HIS A 176 -3.07 -15.13 5.83
N GLY A 177 -3.23 -13.86 5.49
CA GLY A 177 -3.22 -13.38 4.11
C GLY A 177 -4.60 -13.43 3.47
N ARG A 178 -4.65 -13.16 2.16
CA ARG A 178 -5.91 -12.97 1.44
C ARG A 178 -6.69 -14.28 1.32
N ASP A 179 -7.79 -14.39 2.03
CA ASP A 179 -8.79 -15.44 1.90
C ASP A 179 -10.01 -14.93 1.12
N PHE A 180 -10.25 -15.48 -0.07
CA PHE A 180 -11.34 -15.06 -0.94
C PHE A 180 -12.73 -15.13 -0.29
N ALA A 181 -12.97 -16.15 0.54
CA ALA A 181 -14.28 -16.28 1.18
C ALA A 181 -14.55 -15.10 2.15
N THR A 182 -13.57 -14.74 2.96
CA THR A 182 -13.65 -13.60 3.87
C THR A 182 -13.77 -12.28 3.11
N TYR A 183 -12.93 -12.06 2.10
CA TYR A 183 -12.98 -10.83 1.30
C TYR A 183 -14.29 -10.66 0.54
N MET A 184 -14.87 -11.73 -0.01
CA MET A 184 -16.17 -11.68 -0.68
C MET A 184 -17.34 -11.48 0.29
N ARG A 185 -17.23 -11.89 1.57
CA ARG A 185 -18.21 -11.54 2.62
C ARG A 185 -18.21 -10.03 2.86
N ALA A 186 -17.04 -9.41 2.98
CA ALA A 186 -16.93 -7.95 3.11
C ALA A 186 -17.51 -7.24 1.88
N ALA A 187 -17.15 -7.71 0.68
CA ALA A 187 -17.69 -7.19 -0.57
C ALA A 187 -19.22 -7.23 -0.61
N ALA A 188 -19.85 -8.32 -0.16
CA ALA A 188 -21.30 -8.46 -0.19
C ALA A 188 -22.00 -7.37 0.63
N VAL A 189 -21.50 -7.05 1.82
CA VAL A 189 -22.05 -5.97 2.66
C VAL A 189 -21.95 -4.61 1.94
N LEU A 190 -20.82 -4.34 1.30
CA LEU A 190 -20.57 -3.07 0.61
C LEU A 190 -21.37 -2.95 -0.68
N GLU A 191 -21.60 -4.06 -1.39
CA GLU A 191 -22.43 -4.11 -2.59
C GLU A 191 -23.89 -3.73 -2.31
N GLU A 192 -24.42 -4.07 -1.14
CA GLU A 192 -25.75 -3.66 -0.70
C GLU A 192 -25.82 -2.15 -0.39
N ALA A 193 -24.76 -1.58 0.18
CA ALA A 193 -24.69 -0.16 0.52
C ALA A 193 -24.39 0.76 -0.68
N PHE A 194 -23.56 0.30 -1.62
CA PHE A 194 -23.01 1.13 -2.71
C PHE A 194 -24.07 1.81 -3.60
N PRO A 195 -25.19 1.17 -4.00
CA PRO A 195 -26.18 1.82 -4.87
C PRO A 195 -26.81 3.09 -4.30
N GLN A 196 -26.99 3.16 -2.99
CA GLN A 196 -27.55 4.32 -2.29
C GLN A 196 -26.46 5.31 -1.83
N HIS A 197 -25.23 4.83 -1.61
CA HIS A 197 -24.14 5.61 -1.02
C HIS A 197 -22.85 5.59 -1.87
N PRO A 198 -22.91 5.86 -3.19
CA PRO A 198 -21.75 5.74 -4.07
C PRO A 198 -20.65 6.79 -3.81
N ARG A 199 -20.94 7.81 -2.99
CA ARG A 199 -19.98 8.87 -2.61
C ARG A 199 -19.53 8.77 -1.16
N HIS A 200 -19.93 7.73 -0.44
CA HIS A 200 -19.48 7.49 0.93
C HIS A 200 -18.03 6.94 0.91
N PRO A 201 -17.04 7.65 1.53
CA PRO A 201 -15.64 7.27 1.42
C PRO A 201 -15.38 5.83 1.88
N GLY A 202 -15.90 5.41 3.04
CA GLY A 202 -15.69 4.06 3.55
C GLY A 202 -16.26 2.97 2.65
N VAL A 203 -17.46 3.17 2.07
CA VAL A 203 -18.05 2.19 1.15
C VAL A 203 -17.17 1.97 -0.06
N VAL A 204 -16.74 3.04 -0.71
CA VAL A 204 -15.93 2.97 -1.94
C VAL A 204 -14.53 2.43 -1.65
N HIS A 205 -13.92 2.88 -0.57
CA HIS A 205 -12.59 2.47 -0.15
C HIS A 205 -12.52 0.98 0.16
N TYR A 206 -13.42 0.50 1.04
CA TYR A 206 -13.35 -0.89 1.48
C TYR A 206 -13.82 -1.86 0.39
N MET A 207 -14.62 -1.41 -0.59
CA MET A 207 -14.86 -2.17 -1.82
C MET A 207 -13.57 -2.41 -2.61
N ILE A 208 -12.69 -1.41 -2.71
CA ILE A 208 -11.39 -1.58 -3.37
C ILE A 208 -10.60 -2.66 -2.64
N HIS A 209 -10.45 -2.56 -1.31
CA HIS A 209 -9.78 -3.58 -0.52
C HIS A 209 -10.40 -4.98 -0.69
N SER A 210 -11.72 -5.07 -0.78
CA SER A 210 -12.41 -6.34 -0.96
C SER A 210 -12.11 -7.03 -2.29
N TYR A 211 -11.85 -6.26 -3.36
CA TYR A 211 -11.63 -6.75 -4.72
C TYR A 211 -10.17 -6.62 -5.21
N ASP A 212 -9.25 -6.29 -4.35
CA ASP A 212 -7.86 -6.00 -4.68
C ASP A 212 -7.03 -7.27 -4.90
N ASP A 213 -7.37 -8.03 -5.92
CA ASP A 213 -6.62 -9.17 -6.42
C ASP A 213 -6.87 -9.37 -7.93
N SER A 214 -6.00 -10.12 -8.60
CA SER A 214 -6.07 -10.32 -10.05
C SER A 214 -7.34 -11.06 -10.53
N VAL A 215 -8.07 -11.74 -9.64
CA VAL A 215 -9.31 -12.47 -9.97
C VAL A 215 -10.53 -11.56 -9.86
N HIS A 216 -10.63 -10.77 -8.78
CA HIS A 216 -11.82 -9.99 -8.43
C HIS A 216 -11.73 -8.51 -8.82
N ALA A 217 -10.54 -8.00 -9.18
CA ALA A 217 -10.33 -6.59 -9.56
C ALA A 217 -11.34 -6.04 -10.60
N PRO A 218 -11.83 -6.81 -11.60
CA PRO A 218 -12.86 -6.32 -12.50
C PRO A 218 -14.13 -5.82 -11.79
N LEU A 219 -14.50 -6.40 -10.64
CA LEU A 219 -15.66 -6.01 -9.85
C LEU A 219 -15.41 -4.69 -9.09
N GLY A 220 -14.16 -4.42 -8.69
CA GLY A 220 -13.73 -3.21 -8.00
C GLY A 220 -13.57 -1.98 -8.90
N LEU A 221 -13.57 -2.15 -10.23
CA LEU A 221 -13.23 -1.08 -11.18
C LEU A 221 -14.13 0.15 -11.06
N ARG A 222 -15.43 -0.04 -10.77
CA ARG A 222 -16.36 1.08 -10.58
C ARG A 222 -16.04 1.92 -9.35
N ALA A 223 -15.63 1.28 -8.24
CA ALA A 223 -15.18 1.98 -7.03
C ALA A 223 -13.88 2.74 -7.29
N ALA A 224 -12.88 2.10 -7.93
CA ALA A 224 -11.60 2.72 -8.26
C ALA A 224 -11.77 3.97 -9.15
N ARG A 225 -12.70 3.96 -10.12
CA ARG A 225 -12.94 5.12 -11.02
C ARG A 225 -13.54 6.34 -10.36
N ILE A 226 -14.11 6.21 -9.17
CA ILE A 226 -14.79 7.32 -8.49
C ILE A 226 -14.10 7.74 -7.19
N TYR A 227 -13.36 6.85 -6.50
CA TYR A 227 -12.85 7.12 -5.16
C TYR A 227 -11.95 8.36 -5.10
N SER A 228 -11.05 8.55 -6.06
CA SER A 228 -10.21 9.75 -6.15
C SER A 228 -10.99 11.07 -6.30
N LYS A 229 -12.27 10.99 -6.73
CA LYS A 229 -13.18 12.14 -6.84
C LYS A 229 -14.09 12.28 -5.62
N VAL A 230 -14.26 11.21 -4.85
CA VAL A 230 -14.99 11.21 -3.59
C VAL A 230 -14.16 11.90 -2.51
N ALA A 231 -12.88 11.59 -2.40
CA ALA A 231 -11.96 12.15 -1.42
C ALA A 231 -10.69 12.72 -2.11
N PRO A 232 -10.80 13.87 -2.82
CA PRO A 232 -9.70 14.39 -3.63
C PRO A 232 -8.49 14.89 -2.82
N ASP A 233 -8.66 15.25 -1.55
CA ASP A 233 -7.60 15.73 -0.68
C ASP A 233 -7.00 14.63 0.22
N ALA A 234 -7.53 13.40 0.17
CA ALA A 234 -6.95 12.23 0.82
C ALA A 234 -5.87 11.60 -0.08
N ALA A 235 -4.61 11.62 0.38
CA ALA A 235 -3.52 11.02 -0.37
C ALA A 235 -3.74 9.51 -0.57
N HIS A 236 -4.21 8.85 0.48
CA HIS A 236 -4.53 7.43 0.44
C HIS A 236 -5.65 7.11 -0.57
N ALA A 237 -6.71 7.92 -0.63
CA ALA A 237 -7.80 7.73 -1.60
C ALA A 237 -7.33 7.84 -3.06
N GLN A 238 -6.40 8.75 -3.34
CA GLN A 238 -5.81 8.87 -4.68
C GLN A 238 -5.04 7.61 -5.04
N HIS A 239 -4.18 7.12 -4.13
CA HIS A 239 -3.39 5.91 -4.29
C HIS A 239 -4.25 4.65 -4.41
N MET A 240 -5.27 4.48 -3.56
CA MET A 240 -6.09 3.27 -3.48
C MET A 240 -6.76 2.89 -4.80
N THR A 241 -7.07 3.86 -5.65
CA THR A 241 -7.59 3.55 -6.99
C THR A 241 -6.61 2.73 -7.82
N SER A 242 -5.30 2.92 -7.59
CA SER A 242 -4.25 2.19 -8.30
C SER A 242 -4.17 0.70 -7.96
N HIS A 243 -4.70 0.27 -6.83
CA HIS A 243 -4.77 -1.14 -6.45
C HIS A 243 -5.53 -1.96 -7.50
N ILE A 244 -6.73 -1.53 -7.84
CA ILE A 244 -7.54 -2.18 -8.88
C ILE A 244 -6.90 -2.00 -10.26
N PHE A 245 -6.37 -0.82 -10.58
CA PHE A 245 -5.74 -0.57 -11.87
C PHE A 245 -4.50 -1.42 -12.09
N LEU A 246 -3.67 -1.63 -11.06
CA LEU A 246 -2.50 -2.49 -11.12
C LEU A 246 -2.90 -3.95 -11.33
N SER A 247 -3.87 -4.44 -10.55
CA SER A 247 -4.41 -5.79 -10.66
C SER A 247 -5.08 -6.07 -12.02
N LEU A 248 -5.36 -5.02 -12.82
CA LEU A 248 -5.87 -5.10 -14.19
C LEU A 248 -4.82 -4.77 -15.26
N GLY A 249 -3.59 -4.43 -14.90
CA GLY A 249 -2.55 -3.99 -15.84
C GLY A 249 -2.82 -2.64 -16.51
N MET A 250 -3.63 -1.77 -15.89
CA MET A 250 -4.01 -0.45 -16.40
C MET A 250 -2.95 0.60 -16.02
N TRP A 251 -1.77 0.53 -16.63
CA TRP A 251 -0.58 1.25 -16.19
C TRP A 251 -0.69 2.77 -16.27
N ASP A 252 -1.44 3.32 -17.22
CA ASP A 252 -1.67 4.78 -17.32
C ASP A 252 -2.46 5.29 -16.11
N ASP A 253 -3.46 4.52 -15.67
CA ASP A 253 -4.27 4.86 -14.50
C ASP A 253 -3.48 4.66 -13.20
N VAL A 254 -2.64 3.61 -13.09
CA VAL A 254 -1.72 3.40 -11.96
C VAL A 254 -0.79 4.59 -11.78
N VAL A 255 -0.13 5.02 -12.85
CA VAL A 255 0.81 6.15 -12.81
C VAL A 255 0.08 7.43 -12.42
N LYS A 256 -1.05 7.74 -13.07
CA LYS A 256 -1.83 8.94 -12.79
C LYS A 256 -2.32 9.00 -11.35
N ALA A 257 -2.81 7.90 -10.81
CA ALA A 257 -3.28 7.81 -9.43
C ALA A 257 -2.15 8.13 -8.44
N ASN A 258 -0.99 7.50 -8.62
CA ASN A 258 0.14 7.68 -7.72
C ASN A 258 0.87 9.03 -7.91
N GLU A 259 0.95 9.60 -9.13
CA GLU A 259 1.42 10.98 -9.35
C GLU A 259 0.51 11.99 -8.59
N THR A 260 -0.80 11.75 -8.57
CA THR A 260 -1.74 12.58 -7.82
C THR A 260 -1.56 12.40 -6.32
N ALA A 261 -1.48 11.17 -5.85
CA ALA A 261 -1.29 10.84 -4.43
C ALA A 261 -0.01 11.48 -3.87
N ILE A 262 1.13 11.34 -4.56
CA ILE A 262 2.39 11.93 -4.10
C ILE A 262 2.37 13.46 -4.13
N THR A 263 1.56 14.06 -5.02
CA THR A 263 1.35 15.51 -5.04
C THR A 263 0.61 15.96 -3.78
N VAL A 264 -0.42 15.22 -3.34
CA VAL A 264 -1.16 15.51 -2.09
C VAL A 264 -0.23 15.35 -0.88
N VAL A 265 0.53 14.24 -0.80
CA VAL A 265 1.54 14.00 0.24
C VAL A 265 2.52 15.17 0.31
N ASN A 266 3.10 15.56 -0.82
CA ASN A 266 4.14 16.58 -0.85
C ASN A 266 3.61 17.97 -0.49
N ARG A 267 2.36 18.30 -0.84
CA ARG A 267 1.69 19.53 -0.38
C ARG A 267 1.56 19.56 1.15
N SER A 268 1.21 18.46 1.78
CA SER A 268 1.15 18.35 3.24
C SER A 268 2.54 18.48 3.88
N ARG A 269 3.55 17.80 3.31
CA ARG A 269 4.94 17.88 3.77
C ARG A 269 5.52 19.29 3.68
N GLU A 270 5.23 20.00 2.60
CA GLU A 270 5.66 21.40 2.40
C GLU A 270 5.09 22.33 3.47
N LYS A 271 3.80 22.19 3.82
CA LYS A 271 3.18 22.94 4.93
C LYS A 271 3.89 22.69 6.28
N MET A 272 4.48 21.51 6.45
CA MET A 272 5.27 21.16 7.64
C MET A 272 6.77 21.53 7.51
N GLY A 273 7.19 22.21 6.44
CA GLY A 273 8.59 22.55 6.19
C GLY A 273 9.47 21.35 5.85
N ARG A 274 8.87 20.24 5.41
CA ARG A 274 9.59 19.00 5.04
C ARG A 274 9.78 18.94 3.52
N GLY A 275 10.90 18.38 3.07
CA GLY A 275 11.14 18.10 1.65
C GLY A 275 10.22 16.99 1.10
N PRO A 276 10.23 16.79 -0.24
CA PRO A 276 9.38 15.80 -0.89
C PRO A 276 9.67 14.38 -0.38
N ALA A 277 8.63 13.53 -0.41
CA ALA A 277 8.76 12.09 -0.16
C ALA A 277 9.27 11.41 -1.43
N TRP A 278 10.22 10.49 -1.29
CA TRP A 278 10.79 9.70 -2.37
C TRP A 278 10.73 8.18 -2.11
N CYS A 279 10.61 7.75 -0.86
CA CYS A 279 10.44 6.36 -0.46
C CYS A 279 9.00 6.09 -0.03
N GLY A 280 8.70 4.83 0.17
CA GLY A 280 7.45 4.32 0.72
C GLY A 280 6.42 3.96 -0.34
N HIS A 281 5.39 3.33 0.12
CA HIS A 281 4.39 2.58 -0.62
C HIS A 281 3.89 3.27 -1.92
N ILE A 282 3.49 4.55 -1.85
CA ILE A 282 3.01 5.30 -3.04
C ILE A 282 4.11 5.44 -4.11
N ASN A 283 5.35 5.72 -3.69
CA ASN A 283 6.48 5.87 -4.62
C ASN A 283 6.93 4.55 -5.22
N GLU A 284 6.86 3.44 -4.49
CA GLU A 284 7.12 2.08 -4.97
C GLU A 284 6.16 1.70 -6.10
N TRP A 285 4.87 1.98 -5.91
CA TRP A 285 3.86 1.73 -6.92
C TRP A 285 3.98 2.65 -8.14
N LEU A 286 4.34 3.92 -7.92
CA LEU A 286 4.57 4.87 -9.00
C LEU A 286 5.79 4.47 -9.84
N GLU A 287 6.86 4.09 -9.19
CA GLU A 287 8.06 3.58 -9.85
C GLU A 287 7.76 2.34 -10.68
N TYR A 288 7.07 1.35 -10.08
CA TYR A 288 6.66 0.15 -10.79
C TYR A 288 5.80 0.47 -12.01
N GLY A 289 4.81 1.36 -11.87
CA GLY A 289 4.00 1.85 -12.98
C GLY A 289 4.82 2.47 -14.11
N TYR A 290 5.80 3.32 -13.78
CA TYR A 290 6.73 3.87 -14.78
C TYR A 290 7.54 2.80 -15.50
N LEU A 291 7.99 1.78 -14.79
CA LEU A 291 8.74 0.66 -15.37
C LEU A 291 7.86 -0.14 -16.34
N GLN A 292 6.60 -0.38 -16.00
CA GLN A 292 5.66 -1.06 -16.89
C GLN A 292 5.35 -0.23 -18.16
N GLN A 293 5.38 1.10 -18.07
CA GLN A 293 5.27 2.00 -19.24
C GLN A 293 6.60 2.17 -20.01
N GLY A 294 7.73 1.66 -19.51
CA GLY A 294 9.06 1.91 -20.09
C GLY A 294 9.59 3.33 -19.85
N ARG A 295 9.03 4.07 -18.90
CA ARG A 295 9.48 5.42 -18.49
C ARG A 295 10.65 5.34 -17.51
N ILE A 296 11.77 4.79 -17.97
CA ILE A 296 12.93 4.42 -17.15
C ILE A 296 13.52 5.61 -16.39
N GLU A 297 13.63 6.79 -17.03
CA GLU A 297 14.20 7.99 -16.38
C GLU A 297 13.31 8.51 -15.24
N ASN A 298 11.99 8.31 -15.34
CA ASN A 298 11.06 8.67 -14.27
C ASN A 298 11.25 7.74 -13.07
N ALA A 299 11.33 6.43 -13.31
CA ALA A 299 11.59 5.43 -12.29
C ALA A 299 12.95 5.70 -11.59
N ARG A 300 14.01 5.90 -12.37
CA ARG A 300 15.36 6.20 -11.86
C ARG A 300 15.38 7.38 -10.90
N ARG A 301 14.69 8.46 -11.25
CA ARG A 301 14.61 9.66 -10.40
C ARG A 301 14.01 9.36 -9.03
N ILE A 302 12.96 8.51 -8.96
CA ILE A 302 12.33 8.14 -7.70
C ILE A 302 13.28 7.27 -6.87
N VAL A 303 13.88 6.24 -7.47
CA VAL A 303 14.81 5.33 -6.79
C VAL A 303 16.02 6.10 -6.24
N ASP A 304 16.61 7.00 -7.03
CA ASP A 304 17.76 7.83 -6.59
C ASP A 304 17.36 8.76 -5.44
N GLY A 305 16.17 9.35 -5.51
CA GLY A 305 15.61 10.16 -4.42
C GLY A 305 15.40 9.35 -3.14
N CYS A 306 14.89 8.11 -3.25
CA CYS A 306 14.73 7.21 -2.11
C CYS A 306 16.07 6.79 -1.53
N ARG A 307 17.07 6.46 -2.37
CA ARG A 307 18.46 6.19 -1.94
C ARG A 307 19.00 7.32 -1.08
N GLN A 308 18.90 8.56 -1.56
CA GLN A 308 19.37 9.73 -0.82
C GLN A 308 18.63 9.95 0.51
N MET A 309 17.32 9.65 0.57
CA MET A 309 16.56 9.69 1.83
C MET A 309 17.03 8.63 2.82
N ALA A 310 17.25 7.40 2.36
CA ALA A 310 17.74 6.31 3.18
C ALA A 310 19.17 6.58 3.71
N GLU A 311 20.06 7.09 2.88
CA GLU A 311 21.42 7.51 3.28
C GLU A 311 21.39 8.60 4.37
N LYS A 312 20.54 9.62 4.21
CA LYS A 312 20.36 10.67 5.23
C LYS A 312 19.81 10.14 6.54
N ALA A 313 18.83 9.24 6.48
CA ALA A 313 18.25 8.63 7.68
C ALA A 313 19.27 7.76 8.42
N ALA A 314 20.05 6.96 7.71
CA ALA A 314 21.10 6.14 8.28
C ALA A 314 22.19 7.01 8.95
N ALA A 315 22.62 8.10 8.31
CA ALA A 315 23.57 9.05 8.87
C ALA A 315 23.01 9.72 10.15
N ALA A 316 21.73 10.13 10.14
CA ALA A 316 21.08 10.73 11.30
C ALA A 316 20.92 9.73 12.46
N ALA A 317 20.65 8.45 12.16
CA ALA A 317 20.54 7.39 13.16
C ALA A 317 21.89 7.08 13.83
N SER A 318 22.99 7.27 13.11
CA SER A 318 24.36 7.03 13.59
C SER A 318 24.93 8.20 14.40
N ASP A 319 24.29 9.38 14.40
CA ASP A 319 24.73 10.54 15.16
C ASP A 319 24.04 10.59 16.54
N PRO A 320 24.78 10.37 17.65
CA PRO A 320 24.22 10.42 19.00
C PRO A 320 23.61 11.78 19.40
N LYS A 321 23.94 12.85 18.68
CA LYS A 321 23.45 14.22 18.93
C LYS A 321 22.23 14.55 18.07
N SER A 322 21.85 13.69 17.16
CA SER A 322 20.68 13.94 16.30
C SER A 322 19.38 13.82 17.09
N PRO A 323 18.47 14.80 16.96
CA PRO A 323 17.09 14.65 17.48
C PRO A 323 16.39 13.40 16.94
N ALA A 324 16.77 12.94 15.75
CA ALA A 324 16.27 11.69 15.16
C ALA A 324 16.66 10.47 16.00
N HIS A 325 17.84 10.45 16.60
CA HIS A 325 18.27 9.36 17.49
C HIS A 325 17.38 9.24 18.74
N THR A 326 16.92 10.36 19.29
CA THR A 326 16.05 10.40 20.48
C THR A 326 14.56 10.20 20.14
N ALA A 327 14.10 10.75 18.99
CA ALA A 327 12.73 10.62 18.52
C ALA A 327 12.41 9.20 17.98
N MET A 328 13.41 8.46 17.50
CA MET A 328 13.27 7.08 17.00
C MET A 328 12.92 6.07 18.10
N SER A 329 13.15 6.40 19.38
CA SER A 329 12.81 5.56 20.53
C SER A 329 11.30 5.42 20.79
N GLY A 330 10.45 6.27 20.17
CA GLY A 330 9.01 6.32 20.42
C GLY A 330 8.10 5.87 19.23
N MET A 331 8.69 5.57 18.07
CA MET A 331 7.94 5.21 16.85
C MET A 331 8.32 3.81 16.35
N MET A 332 8.25 2.82 17.20
CA MET A 332 8.51 1.44 16.80
C MET A 332 7.22 0.71 16.45
N MET A 333 6.80 0.77 15.19
CA MET A 333 5.93 -0.24 14.62
C MET A 333 6.76 -1.52 14.46
N SER A 334 6.32 -2.59 15.08
CA SER A 334 6.89 -3.96 14.94
C SER A 334 8.42 -4.09 15.05
N GLY A 335 9.10 -3.25 15.85
CA GLY A 335 10.56 -3.34 16.04
C GLY A 335 11.42 -2.75 14.93
N MET A 336 10.86 -2.15 13.88
CA MET A 336 11.60 -1.51 12.79
C MET A 336 11.83 -0.02 13.06
N THR A 337 13.06 0.42 12.89
CA THR A 337 13.38 1.86 12.94
C THR A 337 13.04 2.54 11.60
N PRO A 338 12.80 3.87 11.58
CA PRO A 338 12.62 4.61 10.32
C PRO A 338 13.76 4.44 9.32
N ALA A 339 15.01 4.28 9.78
CA ALA A 339 16.15 3.99 8.91
C ALA A 339 16.05 2.60 8.27
N MET A 340 15.62 1.58 9.02
CA MET A 340 15.37 0.24 8.49
C MET A 340 14.25 0.23 7.46
N MET A 341 13.15 0.95 7.71
CA MET A 341 12.03 1.07 6.78
C MET A 341 12.46 1.74 5.46
N LEU A 342 13.22 2.85 5.55
CA LEU A 342 13.72 3.54 4.35
C LEU A 342 14.74 2.70 3.59
N ALA A 343 15.59 1.93 4.28
CA ALA A 343 16.51 0.99 3.65
C ALA A 343 15.75 -0.15 2.93
N GLY A 344 14.65 -0.65 3.52
CA GLY A 344 13.76 -1.63 2.90
C GLY A 344 13.15 -1.09 1.61
N SER A 345 12.44 0.03 1.70
CA SER A 345 11.87 0.71 0.53
C SER A 345 12.91 0.92 -0.59
N TYR A 346 14.10 1.39 -0.24
CA TYR A 346 15.16 1.60 -1.22
C TYR A 346 15.63 0.30 -1.86
N ALA A 347 15.79 -0.78 -1.07
CA ALA A 347 16.24 -2.06 -1.59
C ALA A 347 15.22 -2.65 -2.59
N GLU A 348 13.93 -2.60 -2.24
CA GLU A 348 12.82 -3.05 -3.08
C GLU A 348 12.72 -2.24 -4.38
N MET A 349 12.70 -0.90 -4.28
CA MET A 349 12.65 -0.02 -5.45
C MET A 349 13.85 -0.23 -6.36
N ARG A 350 15.07 -0.36 -5.82
CA ARG A 350 16.26 -0.66 -6.62
C ARG A 350 16.13 -2.03 -7.32
N ALA A 351 15.60 -3.03 -6.64
CA ALA A 351 15.39 -4.35 -7.21
C ALA A 351 14.36 -4.29 -8.36
N GLN A 352 13.22 -3.63 -8.13
CA GLN A 352 12.21 -3.38 -9.16
C GLN A 352 12.81 -2.67 -10.38
N PHE A 353 13.61 -1.61 -10.15
CA PHE A 353 14.26 -0.84 -11.21
C PHE A 353 15.17 -1.72 -12.07
N LEU A 354 16.10 -2.46 -11.47
CA LEU A 354 17.05 -3.29 -12.18
C LEU A 354 16.39 -4.44 -12.92
N VAL A 355 15.45 -5.12 -12.28
CA VAL A 355 14.78 -6.30 -12.84
C VAL A 355 13.84 -5.93 -13.98
N ASN A 356 12.96 -4.94 -13.78
CA ASN A 356 11.94 -4.59 -14.79
C ASN A 356 12.51 -3.81 -15.97
N ALA A 357 13.58 -3.04 -15.79
CA ALA A 357 14.28 -2.35 -16.86
C ALA A 357 15.40 -3.21 -17.50
N GLN A 358 15.72 -4.39 -16.93
CA GLN A 358 16.83 -5.26 -17.34
C GLN A 358 18.19 -4.53 -17.40
N LEU A 359 18.42 -3.64 -16.44
CA LEU A 359 19.59 -2.74 -16.40
C LEU A 359 20.78 -3.37 -15.66
N TRP A 360 21.18 -4.57 -16.06
CA TRP A 360 22.21 -5.37 -15.39
C TRP A 360 23.64 -4.80 -15.43
N ASN A 361 23.90 -3.86 -16.33
CA ASN A 361 25.20 -3.15 -16.46
C ASN A 361 25.14 -1.68 -15.97
N ASP A 362 24.00 -1.23 -15.48
CA ASP A 362 23.80 0.14 -14.99
C ASP A 362 24.64 0.42 -13.73
N ASP A 363 24.93 1.69 -13.47
CA ASP A 363 25.65 2.08 -12.25
C ASP A 363 24.86 1.80 -10.98
N ALA A 364 23.53 1.73 -11.06
CA ALA A 364 22.65 1.34 -9.94
C ALA A 364 22.97 -0.07 -9.40
N VAL A 365 23.58 -0.95 -10.21
CA VAL A 365 24.08 -2.25 -9.72
C VAL A 365 25.19 -2.10 -8.67
N ARG A 366 25.95 -1.00 -8.74
CA ARG A 366 27.07 -0.70 -7.83
C ARG A 366 26.67 0.17 -6.63
N TRP A 367 25.44 0.65 -6.60
CA TRP A 367 24.96 1.37 -5.43
C TRP A 367 24.99 0.46 -4.20
N THR A 368 25.14 1.06 -3.03
CA THR A 368 25.27 0.33 -1.77
C THR A 368 24.00 0.48 -0.93
N LEU A 369 23.71 -0.54 -0.12
CA LEU A 369 22.69 -0.42 0.89
C LEU A 369 23.19 0.52 2.01
N PRO A 370 22.41 1.55 2.41
CA PRO A 370 22.78 2.38 3.55
C PRO A 370 22.88 1.55 4.83
N PRO A 371 23.76 1.91 5.77
CA PRO A 371 23.87 1.22 7.05
C PRO A 371 22.52 1.20 7.80
N GLY A 372 22.14 0.03 8.28
CA GLY A 372 20.91 -0.20 9.03
C GLY A 372 20.68 -1.72 9.08
N ASP A 373 20.40 -2.28 10.25
CA ASP A 373 20.27 -3.74 10.44
C ASP A 373 18.92 -4.28 9.93
N SER A 374 18.48 -3.87 8.72
CA SER A 374 17.28 -4.42 8.09
C SER A 374 17.61 -5.75 7.38
N PRO A 375 17.23 -6.91 7.93
CA PRO A 375 17.53 -8.19 7.30
C PRO A 375 16.78 -8.38 5.96
N PHE A 376 15.60 -7.76 5.81
CA PHE A 376 14.81 -7.80 4.58
C PHE A 376 15.50 -7.00 3.46
N ALA A 377 15.92 -5.77 3.78
CA ALA A 377 16.65 -4.94 2.82
C ALA A 377 17.92 -5.62 2.32
N GLN A 378 18.67 -6.30 3.22
CA GLN A 378 19.88 -7.02 2.85
C GLN A 378 19.57 -8.22 1.96
N LEU A 379 18.53 -8.99 2.28
CA LEU A 379 18.07 -10.13 1.49
C LEU A 379 17.74 -9.72 0.04
N THR A 380 16.87 -8.73 -0.14
CA THR A 380 16.46 -8.21 -1.45
C THR A 380 17.66 -7.64 -2.22
N PHE A 381 18.54 -6.94 -1.51
CA PHE A 381 19.72 -6.32 -2.12
C PHE A 381 20.72 -7.35 -2.65
N ASP A 382 21.06 -8.39 -1.85
CA ASP A 382 21.99 -9.43 -2.23
C ASP A 382 21.41 -10.39 -3.28
N TYR A 383 20.11 -10.69 -3.19
CA TYR A 383 19.39 -11.41 -4.24
C TYR A 383 19.49 -10.69 -5.60
N THR A 384 19.20 -9.39 -5.62
CA THR A 384 19.25 -8.58 -6.85
C THR A 384 20.67 -8.50 -7.41
N ASN A 385 21.67 -8.37 -6.55
CA ASN A 385 23.06 -8.38 -6.96
C ASN A 385 23.47 -9.73 -7.58
N ALA A 386 23.00 -10.86 -7.02
CA ALA A 386 23.25 -12.19 -7.55
C ALA A 386 22.55 -12.39 -8.91
N LEU A 387 21.32 -11.93 -9.08
CA LEU A 387 20.63 -11.92 -10.38
C LEU A 387 21.42 -11.10 -11.41
N ALA A 388 21.87 -9.90 -11.03
CA ALA A 388 22.66 -9.04 -11.91
C ALA A 388 23.98 -9.69 -12.30
N ALA A 389 24.66 -10.40 -11.40
CA ALA A 389 25.87 -11.16 -11.69
C ALA A 389 25.59 -12.29 -12.72
N LEU A 390 24.51 -13.05 -12.52
CA LEU A 390 24.08 -14.10 -13.46
C LEU A 390 23.82 -13.54 -14.86
N HIS A 391 23.08 -12.45 -14.97
CA HIS A 391 22.76 -11.81 -16.24
C HIS A 391 23.98 -11.21 -16.96
N ARG A 392 25.04 -10.84 -16.22
CA ARG A 392 26.32 -10.39 -16.79
C ARG A 392 27.27 -11.54 -17.15
N GLY A 393 26.90 -12.79 -16.83
CA GLY A 393 27.79 -13.95 -17.00
C GLY A 393 28.87 -14.05 -15.91
N ASP A 394 28.80 -13.26 -14.85
CA ASP A 394 29.68 -13.37 -13.68
C ASP A 394 29.18 -14.49 -12.75
N PHE A 395 29.35 -15.72 -13.19
CA PHE A 395 28.92 -16.90 -12.44
C PHE A 395 29.73 -17.13 -11.16
N ALA A 396 30.96 -16.61 -11.09
CA ALA A 396 31.76 -16.67 -9.87
C ALA A 396 31.19 -15.76 -8.79
N GLY A 397 30.89 -14.52 -9.13
CA GLY A 397 30.21 -13.57 -8.23
C GLY A 397 28.84 -14.06 -7.79
N ALA A 398 28.05 -14.65 -8.70
CA ALA A 398 26.74 -15.21 -8.34
C ALA A 398 26.86 -16.39 -7.35
N ARG A 399 27.86 -17.29 -7.52
CA ARG A 399 28.13 -18.38 -6.56
C ARG A 399 28.58 -17.89 -5.19
N GLU A 400 29.28 -16.76 -5.12
CA GLU A 400 29.68 -16.14 -3.85
C GLU A 400 28.47 -15.52 -3.11
N LEU A 401 27.55 -14.88 -3.87
CA LEU A 401 26.38 -14.20 -3.31
C LEU A 401 25.27 -15.18 -2.87
N THR A 402 25.08 -16.31 -3.57
CA THR A 402 23.98 -17.24 -3.26
C THR A 402 23.96 -17.72 -1.81
N PRO A 403 25.07 -18.13 -1.15
CA PRO A 403 25.06 -18.45 0.28
C PRO A 403 24.78 -17.26 1.19
N ARG A 404 25.09 -16.03 0.76
CA ARG A 404 24.74 -14.82 1.52
C ARG A 404 23.23 -14.61 1.50
N VAL A 405 22.57 -14.73 0.35
CA VAL A 405 21.11 -14.68 0.22
C VAL A 405 20.42 -15.71 1.11
N GLU A 406 20.97 -16.95 1.20
CA GLU A 406 20.44 -17.96 2.13
C GLU A 406 20.59 -17.53 3.60
N SER A 407 21.75 -17.01 3.98
CA SER A 407 22.01 -16.50 5.33
C SER A 407 21.13 -15.30 5.68
N ASP A 408 20.92 -14.38 4.75
CA ASP A 408 20.07 -13.21 4.93
C ASP A 408 18.60 -13.61 5.08
N GLY A 409 18.14 -14.57 4.29
CA GLY A 409 16.81 -15.16 4.44
C GLY A 409 16.59 -15.78 5.83
N LEU A 410 17.56 -16.55 6.32
CA LEU A 410 17.48 -17.11 7.67
C LEU A 410 17.46 -16.01 8.76
N ARG A 411 18.20 -14.91 8.58
CA ARG A 411 18.16 -13.75 9.48
C ARG A 411 16.80 -13.05 9.45
N ALA A 412 16.22 -12.87 8.26
CA ALA A 412 14.90 -12.28 8.10
C ALA A 412 13.81 -13.11 8.78
N ILE A 413 13.82 -14.42 8.59
CA ILE A 413 12.90 -15.37 9.25
C ILE A 413 13.07 -15.33 10.78
N ALA A 414 14.32 -15.33 11.26
CA ALA A 414 14.59 -15.24 12.69
C ALA A 414 14.11 -13.91 13.28
N TRP A 415 14.25 -12.82 12.53
CA TRP A 415 13.79 -11.51 12.96
C TRP A 415 12.26 -11.45 13.10
N ILE A 416 11.50 -11.96 12.11
CA ILE A 416 10.03 -12.09 12.16
C ILE A 416 9.61 -12.85 13.43
N LYS A 417 10.22 -14.03 13.64
CA LYS A 417 9.90 -14.87 14.80
C LYS A 417 10.19 -14.18 16.13
N ASN A 418 11.33 -13.49 16.23
CA ASN A 418 11.75 -12.83 17.48
C ASN A 418 10.86 -11.63 17.81
N HIS A 419 10.31 -10.94 16.81
CA HIS A 419 9.41 -9.80 16.99
C HIS A 419 7.93 -10.21 17.00
N LYS A 420 7.63 -11.53 16.86
CA LYS A 420 6.27 -12.08 16.85
C LYS A 420 5.38 -11.40 15.82
N ILE A 421 5.94 -11.12 14.64
CA ILE A 421 5.19 -10.53 13.54
C ILE A 421 4.38 -11.64 12.89
N GLU A 422 3.12 -11.36 12.66
CA GLU A 422 2.30 -12.20 11.79
C GLU A 422 2.85 -12.11 10.36
N ASP A 423 3.15 -13.29 9.80
CA ASP A 423 3.87 -13.38 8.54
C ASP A 423 3.00 -14.06 7.48
N PRO A 424 2.31 -13.28 6.63
CA PRO A 424 1.45 -13.81 5.58
C PRO A 424 2.22 -14.41 4.38
N GLY A 425 3.51 -14.67 4.49
CA GLY A 425 4.29 -15.28 3.41
C GLY A 425 5.74 -14.82 3.30
N MET A 426 6.19 -13.86 4.09
CA MET A 426 7.58 -13.34 4.02
C MET A 426 8.63 -14.43 4.34
N SER A 427 8.32 -15.33 5.28
CA SER A 427 9.20 -16.46 5.62
C SER A 427 9.35 -17.46 4.49
N GLU A 428 8.34 -17.60 3.63
CA GLU A 428 8.33 -18.51 2.48
C GLU A 428 8.98 -17.89 1.25
N GLN A 429 9.02 -16.56 1.13
CA GLN A 429 9.67 -15.86 0.00
C GLN A 429 11.19 -16.03 0.02
N ALA A 430 11.82 -15.92 1.17
CA ALA A 430 13.28 -16.03 1.30
C ALA A 430 13.86 -17.36 0.75
N PRO A 431 13.29 -18.56 1.01
CA PRO A 431 13.70 -19.79 0.36
C PRO A 431 13.52 -19.80 -1.15
N ILE A 432 12.52 -19.09 -1.69
CA ILE A 432 12.27 -18.99 -3.13
C ILE A 432 13.42 -18.23 -3.81
N PHE A 433 13.85 -17.11 -3.29
CA PHE A 433 15.00 -16.35 -3.83
C PHE A 433 16.25 -17.21 -3.97
N ASN A 434 16.61 -17.93 -2.92
CA ASN A 434 17.77 -18.81 -2.95
C ASN A 434 17.62 -19.97 -3.93
N ALA A 435 16.42 -20.58 -4.01
CA ALA A 435 16.15 -21.68 -4.94
C ALA A 435 16.19 -21.23 -6.41
N GLN A 436 15.68 -20.02 -6.73
CA GLN A 436 15.80 -19.42 -8.05
C GLN A 436 17.28 -19.25 -8.46
N LEU A 437 18.10 -18.67 -7.59
CA LEU A 437 19.54 -18.47 -7.87
C LEU A 437 20.27 -19.80 -8.11
N ARG A 438 20.00 -20.81 -7.28
CA ARG A 438 20.59 -22.16 -7.46
C ARG A 438 20.19 -22.79 -8.79
N ALA A 439 18.91 -22.67 -9.18
CA ALA A 439 18.44 -23.19 -10.47
C ALA A 439 19.09 -22.45 -11.65
N LEU A 440 19.24 -21.12 -11.57
CA LEU A 440 19.90 -20.34 -12.61
C LEU A 440 21.40 -20.68 -12.72
N LEU A 441 22.09 -20.97 -11.60
CA LEU A 441 23.48 -21.46 -11.61
C LEU A 441 23.60 -22.85 -12.27
N ILE A 442 22.63 -23.76 -12.03
CA ILE A 442 22.56 -25.06 -12.74
C ILE A 442 22.42 -24.85 -14.26
N SER A 443 21.57 -23.90 -14.68
CA SER A 443 21.45 -23.54 -16.09
C SER A 443 22.76 -23.00 -16.67
N ALA A 444 23.47 -22.15 -15.91
CA ALA A 444 24.77 -21.62 -16.31
C ALA A 444 25.87 -22.70 -16.49
N GLU A 445 25.71 -23.86 -15.87
CA GLU A 445 26.55 -25.06 -16.07
C GLU A 445 26.16 -25.88 -17.32
N GLY A 446 25.21 -25.39 -18.11
CA GLY A 446 24.71 -26.09 -19.29
C GLY A 446 23.63 -27.14 -19.01
N LYS A 447 23.15 -27.24 -17.78
CA LYS A 447 22.10 -28.17 -17.33
C LYS A 447 20.73 -27.50 -17.33
N THR A 448 20.38 -26.79 -18.41
CA THR A 448 19.16 -25.97 -18.47
C THR A 448 17.87 -26.77 -18.25
N GLN A 449 17.81 -28.03 -18.70
CA GLN A 449 16.66 -28.89 -18.45
C GLN A 449 16.47 -29.20 -16.95
N GLU A 450 17.56 -29.45 -16.24
CA GLU A 450 17.52 -29.64 -14.76
C GLU A 450 17.06 -28.37 -14.05
N ALA A 451 17.57 -27.22 -14.47
CA ALA A 451 17.16 -25.91 -13.95
C ALA A 451 15.65 -25.63 -14.14
N VAL A 452 15.10 -25.96 -15.33
CA VAL A 452 13.65 -25.86 -15.57
C VAL A 452 12.87 -26.70 -14.59
N THR A 453 13.29 -27.95 -14.36
CA THR A 453 12.61 -28.84 -13.41
C THR A 453 12.63 -28.29 -11.98
N GLU A 454 13.76 -27.74 -11.55
CA GLU A 454 13.85 -27.09 -10.23
C GLU A 454 13.00 -25.82 -10.14
N LEU A 455 13.03 -24.94 -11.15
CA LEU A 455 12.18 -23.74 -11.18
C LEU A 455 10.69 -24.06 -11.19
N GLN A 456 10.25 -25.14 -11.85
CA GLN A 456 8.85 -25.58 -11.79
C GLN A 456 8.43 -25.98 -10.37
N ARG A 457 9.34 -26.59 -9.57
CA ARG A 457 9.09 -26.88 -8.16
C ARG A 457 9.03 -25.60 -7.32
N VAL A 458 9.90 -24.62 -7.63
CA VAL A 458 9.91 -23.31 -6.97
C VAL A 458 8.64 -22.54 -7.31
N ALA A 459 8.20 -22.54 -8.58
CA ALA A 459 6.94 -21.92 -9.00
C ALA A 459 5.73 -22.49 -8.25
N ALA A 460 5.69 -23.82 -8.03
CA ALA A 460 4.62 -24.42 -7.23
C ALA A 460 4.59 -23.93 -5.79
N LYS A 461 5.74 -23.60 -5.18
CA LYS A 461 5.80 -22.98 -3.85
C LYS A 461 5.34 -21.52 -3.90
N GLU A 462 5.78 -20.75 -4.90
CA GLU A 462 5.34 -19.37 -5.09
C GLU A 462 3.83 -19.29 -5.32
N HIS A 463 3.23 -20.25 -6.06
CA HIS A 463 1.78 -20.30 -6.24
C HIS A 463 1.01 -20.60 -4.96
N ALA A 464 1.63 -21.28 -3.99
CA ALA A 464 1.04 -21.55 -2.68
C ALA A 464 1.05 -20.33 -1.75
N LEU A 465 1.84 -19.28 -2.06
CA LEU A 465 1.80 -18.03 -1.31
C LEU A 465 0.44 -17.34 -1.48
N PRO A 466 -0.05 -16.65 -0.45
CA PRO A 466 -1.21 -15.78 -0.57
C PRO A 466 -1.04 -14.80 -1.75
N LEU A 467 -2.16 -14.44 -2.38
CA LEU A 467 -2.14 -13.34 -3.35
C LEU A 467 -1.98 -12.03 -2.57
N GLU A 468 -0.91 -11.32 -2.87
CA GLU A 468 -0.67 -9.99 -2.34
C GLU A 468 -1.14 -8.93 -3.34
N PHE A 469 -1.45 -7.75 -2.84
CA PHE A 469 -1.75 -6.58 -3.68
C PHE A 469 -0.45 -5.82 -3.97
N GLY A 470 -0.35 -5.24 -5.16
CA GLY A 470 0.78 -4.38 -5.52
C GLY A 470 1.79 -5.00 -6.46
N PRO A 471 2.97 -4.36 -6.56
CA PRO A 471 4.11 -4.94 -7.27
C PRO A 471 4.45 -6.32 -6.73
N PRO A 472 4.96 -7.25 -7.57
CA PRO A 472 5.29 -8.59 -7.10
C PRO A 472 6.32 -8.56 -5.98
N ALA A 473 6.03 -9.21 -4.87
CA ALA A 473 6.97 -9.35 -3.74
C ALA A 473 8.23 -10.17 -4.12
N ILE A 474 8.09 -11.08 -5.09
CA ILE A 474 9.22 -11.71 -5.77
C ILE A 474 9.45 -10.94 -7.07
N GLU A 475 10.43 -10.05 -7.09
CA GLU A 475 10.66 -9.07 -8.16
C GLU A 475 10.85 -9.74 -9.54
N LYS A 476 11.38 -10.96 -9.55
CA LYS A 476 11.47 -11.81 -10.74
C LYS A 476 10.60 -13.06 -10.54
N PRO A 477 9.31 -13.04 -10.95
CA PRO A 477 8.41 -14.18 -10.79
C PRO A 477 8.99 -15.48 -11.36
N THR A 478 8.81 -16.59 -10.66
CA THR A 478 9.44 -17.86 -11.05
C THR A 478 8.93 -18.40 -12.39
N ASP A 479 7.64 -18.23 -12.71
CA ASP A 479 7.10 -18.64 -14.02
C ASP A 479 7.72 -17.84 -15.18
N GLU A 480 8.12 -16.59 -14.94
CA GLU A 480 8.86 -15.79 -15.93
C GLU A 480 10.22 -16.43 -16.21
N LEU A 481 10.96 -16.84 -15.16
CA LEU A 481 12.23 -17.57 -15.30
C LEU A 481 12.05 -18.94 -15.99
N VAL A 482 11.00 -19.68 -15.66
CA VAL A 482 10.66 -20.95 -16.34
C VAL A 482 10.46 -20.72 -17.84
N GLY A 483 9.66 -19.72 -18.19
CA GLY A 483 9.42 -19.37 -19.59
C GLY A 483 10.69 -18.98 -20.34
N GLU A 484 11.56 -18.19 -19.73
CA GLU A 484 12.85 -17.77 -20.30
C GLU A 484 13.79 -18.97 -20.56
N LEU A 485 13.91 -19.91 -19.62
CA LEU A 485 14.74 -21.10 -19.79
C LEU A 485 14.15 -22.08 -20.82
N LEU A 486 12.82 -22.20 -20.88
CA LEU A 486 12.15 -23.01 -21.89
C LEU A 486 12.38 -22.47 -23.31
N LEU A 487 12.42 -21.15 -23.50
CA LEU A 487 12.81 -20.55 -24.79
C LEU A 487 14.27 -20.86 -25.14
N GLN A 488 15.20 -20.87 -24.18
CA GLN A 488 16.59 -21.28 -24.44
C GLN A 488 16.67 -22.76 -24.93
N LEU A 489 15.73 -23.61 -24.47
CA LEU A 489 15.62 -24.99 -24.90
C LEU A 489 14.79 -25.18 -26.20
N HIS A 490 14.36 -24.11 -26.85
CA HIS A 490 13.48 -24.10 -28.01
C HIS A 490 12.11 -24.79 -27.77
N ARG A 491 11.63 -24.78 -26.52
CA ARG A 491 10.34 -25.34 -26.09
C ARG A 491 9.26 -24.25 -26.02
N SER A 492 9.04 -23.57 -27.15
CA SER A 492 8.22 -22.35 -27.23
C SER A 492 6.77 -22.55 -26.79
N SER A 493 6.18 -23.76 -27.00
CA SER A 493 4.80 -24.06 -26.55
C SER A 493 4.70 -24.02 -25.02
N GLU A 494 5.63 -24.65 -24.33
CA GLU A 494 5.67 -24.72 -22.88
C GLU A 494 6.09 -23.37 -22.26
N ALA A 495 6.99 -22.65 -22.94
CA ALA A 495 7.34 -21.28 -22.55
C ALA A 495 6.11 -20.35 -22.58
N ARG A 496 5.27 -20.49 -23.62
CA ARG A 496 4.00 -19.77 -23.73
C ARG A 496 3.08 -20.03 -22.54
N GLU A 497 2.92 -21.27 -22.13
CA GLU A 497 2.12 -21.66 -20.97
C GLU A 497 2.66 -21.04 -19.67
N ALA A 498 3.99 -21.10 -19.47
CA ALA A 498 4.63 -20.48 -18.30
C ALA A 498 4.40 -18.97 -18.25
N PHE A 499 4.57 -18.24 -19.36
CA PHE A 499 4.29 -16.81 -19.43
C PHE A 499 2.81 -16.47 -19.21
N GLN A 500 1.89 -17.30 -19.72
CA GLN A 500 0.47 -17.13 -19.45
C GLN A 500 0.16 -17.32 -17.95
N THR A 501 0.78 -18.31 -17.31
CA THR A 501 0.66 -18.51 -15.87
C THR A 501 1.19 -17.30 -15.07
N ALA A 502 2.37 -16.77 -15.44
CA ALA A 502 2.91 -15.55 -14.82
C ALA A 502 1.91 -14.38 -14.87
N LEU A 503 1.22 -14.19 -16.02
CA LEU A 503 0.24 -13.10 -16.18
C LEU A 503 -1.02 -13.27 -15.32
N THR A 504 -1.31 -14.46 -14.78
CA THR A 504 -2.44 -14.62 -13.85
C THR A 504 -2.20 -13.93 -12.50
N ARG A 505 -0.95 -13.86 -12.07
CA ARG A 505 -0.54 -13.19 -10.81
C ARG A 505 -0.01 -11.77 -11.03
N THR A 506 0.54 -11.49 -12.21
CA THR A 506 1.11 -10.18 -12.58
C THR A 506 0.49 -9.66 -13.89
N PRO A 507 -0.81 -9.31 -13.89
CA PRO A 507 -1.52 -8.92 -15.11
C PRO A 507 -0.84 -7.73 -15.82
N GLY A 508 -0.63 -7.89 -17.14
CA GLY A 508 -0.05 -6.82 -17.95
C GLY A 508 1.43 -6.51 -17.69
N ARG A 509 2.16 -7.33 -16.92
CA ARG A 509 3.59 -7.16 -16.68
C ARG A 509 4.37 -7.11 -18.00
N LYS A 510 5.01 -5.97 -18.27
CA LYS A 510 5.64 -5.62 -19.56
C LYS A 510 6.59 -6.71 -20.08
N LEU A 511 7.51 -7.17 -19.23
CA LEU A 511 8.51 -8.18 -19.63
C LEU A 511 7.85 -9.48 -20.09
N VAL A 512 6.81 -9.92 -19.38
CA VAL A 512 6.07 -11.15 -19.70
C VAL A 512 5.23 -10.98 -20.96
N VAL A 513 4.55 -9.84 -21.12
CA VAL A 513 3.77 -9.52 -22.34
C VAL A 513 4.67 -9.51 -23.57
N GLU A 514 5.85 -8.90 -23.49
CA GLU A 514 6.83 -8.86 -24.57
C GLU A 514 7.42 -10.24 -24.87
N ALA A 515 7.71 -11.05 -23.83
CA ALA A 515 8.19 -12.42 -24.00
C ALA A 515 7.12 -13.30 -24.66
N LEU A 516 5.87 -13.20 -24.22
CA LEU A 516 4.75 -13.93 -24.81
C LEU A 516 4.55 -13.57 -26.28
N ALA A 517 4.59 -12.29 -26.64
CA ALA A 517 4.46 -11.84 -28.03
C ALA A 517 5.61 -12.34 -28.92
N ARG A 518 6.84 -12.46 -28.41
CA ARG A 518 7.96 -13.08 -29.13
C ARG A 518 7.72 -14.58 -29.33
N THR A 519 7.30 -15.27 -28.28
CA THR A 519 6.99 -16.71 -28.30
C THR A 519 5.89 -17.06 -29.30
N ASP A 520 4.82 -16.26 -29.35
CA ASP A 520 3.72 -16.44 -30.32
C ASP A 520 4.20 -16.27 -31.77
N LYS A 521 5.11 -15.32 -32.05
CA LYS A 521 5.73 -15.18 -33.39
C LYS A 521 6.59 -16.37 -33.76
N GLU A 522 7.37 -16.94 -32.84
CA GLU A 522 8.16 -18.13 -33.08
C GLU A 522 7.29 -19.34 -33.40
N LEU A 523 6.20 -19.53 -32.64
CA LEU A 523 5.24 -20.62 -32.88
C LEU A 523 4.52 -20.48 -34.22
N ALA A 524 4.20 -19.25 -34.65
CA ALA A 524 3.60 -19.00 -35.97
C ALA A 524 4.59 -19.34 -37.10
N ALA A 525 5.84 -18.85 -37.01
CA ALA A 525 6.88 -19.12 -37.98
C ALA A 525 7.18 -20.63 -38.13
N ALA A 526 7.19 -21.36 -37.01
CA ALA A 526 7.39 -22.80 -37.00
C ALA A 526 6.25 -23.55 -37.73
N LYS A 527 5.00 -23.08 -37.62
CA LYS A 527 3.84 -23.65 -38.38
C LYS A 527 3.93 -23.41 -39.88
N GLU A 528 4.54 -22.28 -40.29
CA GLU A 528 4.73 -21.92 -41.70
C GLU A 528 5.99 -22.56 -42.31
N GLY A 529 6.74 -23.38 -41.57
CA GLY A 529 7.97 -24.04 -42.03
C GLY A 529 9.16 -23.06 -42.18
N VAL A 530 9.04 -21.85 -41.67
CA VAL A 530 10.10 -20.83 -41.64
C VAL A 530 11.02 -21.13 -40.48
N LYS A 531 12.33 -21.32 -40.75
CA LYS A 531 13.32 -21.53 -39.69
C LYS A 531 13.36 -20.30 -38.77
N PRO A 532 13.14 -20.43 -37.45
CA PRO A 532 13.18 -19.29 -36.57
C PRO A 532 14.56 -18.58 -36.64
N PRO A 533 14.62 -17.27 -36.57
CA PRO A 533 15.89 -16.55 -36.45
C PRO A 533 16.62 -17.07 -35.20
N SER A 534 17.92 -17.37 -35.34
CA SER A 534 18.75 -17.76 -34.20
C SER A 534 18.59 -16.68 -33.09
N ILE A 535 18.18 -17.13 -31.90
CA ILE A 535 18.12 -16.25 -30.73
C ILE A 535 19.57 -15.83 -30.44
N GLY A 536 19.97 -14.68 -30.99
CA GLY A 536 21.18 -14.00 -30.55
C GLY A 536 20.92 -13.51 -29.13
N ASN A 537 21.88 -13.69 -28.24
CA ASN A 537 21.89 -12.96 -26.96
C ASN A 537 21.44 -11.51 -27.21
N PRO A 538 20.58 -10.94 -26.35
CA PRO A 538 20.16 -9.56 -26.53
C PRO A 538 21.38 -8.67 -26.76
N PRO A 539 21.36 -7.77 -27.75
CA PRO A 539 22.54 -7.00 -28.10
C PRO A 539 22.97 -6.20 -26.87
N HIS A 540 24.20 -6.43 -26.43
CA HIS A 540 24.89 -5.53 -25.55
C HIS A 540 24.91 -4.15 -26.23
N LYS A 541 23.96 -3.26 -25.90
CA LYS A 541 24.14 -1.84 -26.24
C LYS A 541 25.17 -1.25 -25.29
N PRO A 542 26.14 -0.52 -25.83
CA PRO A 542 27.25 0.06 -25.07
C PRO A 542 26.80 1.10 -24.04
#